data_2a5a8a2bdacd68a596d083c2bd7c5a09
#
_entry.id   2a5a8a2bdacd68a596d083c2bd7c5a09
#
_cell.length_a   1.000
_cell.length_b   1.000
_cell.length_c   1.000
_cell.angle_alpha   90.00
_cell.angle_beta   90.00
_cell.angle_gamma   90.00
#
_symmetry.space_group_name_H-M   'P 1'
#
loop_
_entity.id
_entity.type
_entity.pdbx_description
1 polymer ?
#
loop_
_entity_poly.entity_id
_entity_poly.type
_entity_poly.pdbx_seq_one_letter_code
_entity_poly.pdbx_strand_id
1 'polypeptide(L)'
;MSAAQQGCGAPAGGAAMTASASGEAVIEGHVTRGGAPVPVGYARLLNDGGEFVAEVPLGEDGGFRFFAARGTWTVRVLAPGGVSTDETVSADYGHRTAVEVTV
;
A
#
# COMPACT_ATOMS: atom_id res chain seq x y z
N MET A 1 -23.31 -1.88 5.80
CA MET A 1 -22.80 -1.80 5.61
C MET A 1 -22.06 -1.70 5.78
N SER A 2 -22.00 -1.63 5.60
CA SER A 2 -21.25 -1.49 5.69
C SER A 2 -20.59 -1.21 5.58
N ALA A 3 -20.53 -0.83 5.47
CA ALA A 3 -19.77 -0.50 5.35
C ALA A 3 -19.06 -0.25 5.63
N ALA A 4 -19.18 0.00 5.88
CA ALA A 4 -18.48 0.26 6.11
C ALA A 4 -17.64 0.07 6.38
N GLN A 5 -17.52 -0.09 6.54
CA GLN A 5 -16.78 -0.38 6.63
C GLN A 5 -16.03 -0.08 6.36
N GLN A 6 -15.95 0.20 6.21
CA GLN A 6 -15.25 0.49 5.85
C GLN A 6 -14.65 1.30 5.88
N GLY A 7 -14.93 1.48 5.94
CA GLY A 7 -14.23 2.33 5.81
C GLY A 7 -13.23 2.71 6.51
N CYS A 8 -13.19 2.80 7.13
CA CYS A 8 -12.27 3.26 7.67
C CYS A 8 -11.13 2.59 7.62
N GLY A 9 -10.69 2.59 7.63
CA GLY A 9 -9.62 2.24 7.65
C GLY A 9 -9.10 1.10 7.54
N ALA A 10 -9.64 0.35 7.45
CA ALA A 10 -9.14 -0.83 7.49
C ALA A 10 -8.41 -1.18 6.38
N PRO A 11 -7.49 -0.63 6.14
CA PRO A 11 -6.81 -0.90 5.01
C PRO A 11 -6.43 -2.25 4.88
N ALA A 12 -5.90 -2.74 5.71
CA ALA A 12 -5.37 -3.93 5.49
C ALA A 12 -6.29 -4.91 5.20
N GLY A 13 -7.25 -4.78 5.34
CA GLY A 13 -8.03 -5.82 5.32
C GLY A 13 -8.27 -6.47 4.14
N GLY A 14 -8.73 -7.50 4.19
CA GLY A 14 -9.17 -8.15 3.07
C GLY A 14 -10.32 -7.51 2.45
N ALA A 15 -10.96 -6.71 3.12
CA ALA A 15 -12.11 -6.09 2.56
C ALA A 15 -11.77 -5.29 1.35
N ALA A 16 -10.60 -5.15 1.14
CA ALA A 16 -10.17 -4.40 0.07
C ALA A 16 -10.71 -4.76 -1.24
N MET A 17 -11.02 -5.93 -1.43
CA MET A 17 -11.52 -6.35 -2.69
C MET A 17 -12.72 -5.63 -3.10
N THR A 18 -13.59 -5.43 -2.21
CA THR A 18 -14.86 -4.83 -2.55
C THR A 18 -14.68 -3.41 -2.97
N ALA A 19 -13.79 -2.73 -2.31
CA ALA A 19 -13.58 -1.36 -2.63
C ALA A 19 -13.08 -1.18 -4.03
N SER A 20 -12.22 -2.03 -4.47
CA SER A 20 -11.71 -1.85 -5.81
C SER A 20 -12.80 -2.04 -6.82
N ALA A 21 -13.75 -2.85 -6.53
CA ALA A 21 -14.82 -3.05 -7.46
C ALA A 21 -15.67 -1.80 -7.60
N SER A 22 -15.70 -0.96 -6.63
CA SER A 22 -16.50 0.22 -6.70
C SER A 22 -15.81 1.42 -7.31
N GLY A 23 -14.66 1.21 -7.87
CA GLY A 23 -14.01 2.26 -8.61
C GLY A 23 -12.91 2.99 -7.91
N GLU A 24 -12.56 2.60 -6.71
CA GLU A 24 -11.46 3.24 -6.04
C GLU A 24 -10.12 2.85 -6.65
N ALA A 25 -9.13 3.67 -6.43
CA ALA A 25 -7.78 3.34 -6.86
C ALA A 25 -7.11 2.52 -5.79
N VAL A 26 -6.46 1.45 -6.18
CA VAL A 26 -5.79 0.54 -5.26
C VAL A 26 -4.31 0.48 -5.59
N ILE A 27 -3.47 0.63 -4.57
CA ILE A 27 -2.03 0.45 -4.69
C ILE A 27 -1.69 -0.75 -3.80
N GLU A 28 -1.10 -1.78 -4.39
CA GLU A 28 -0.74 -2.95 -3.60
C GLU A 28 0.60 -3.47 -4.05
N GLY A 29 1.29 -4.15 -3.19
CA GLY A 29 2.58 -4.67 -3.55
C GLY A 29 3.15 -5.60 -2.52
N HIS A 30 4.40 -5.98 -2.75
CA HIS A 30 5.13 -6.88 -1.89
C HIS A 30 6.54 -6.37 -1.72
N VAL A 31 7.10 -6.60 -0.54
CA VAL A 31 8.47 -6.24 -0.23
C VAL A 31 9.29 -7.52 -0.13
N THR A 32 10.41 -7.55 -0.83
CA THR A 32 11.31 -8.70 -0.80
C THR A 32 12.73 -8.27 -0.50
N ARG A 33 13.50 -9.20 0.02
CA ARG A 33 14.94 -9.01 0.23
C ARG A 33 15.62 -10.32 -0.18
N GLY A 34 16.47 -10.24 -1.18
CA GLY A 34 17.14 -11.44 -1.66
C GLY A 34 16.17 -12.46 -2.21
N GLY A 35 15.05 -12.03 -2.72
CA GLY A 35 14.05 -12.94 -3.28
C GLY A 35 13.07 -13.48 -2.26
N ALA A 36 13.23 -13.17 -0.99
CA ALA A 36 12.34 -13.68 0.05
C ALA A 36 11.43 -12.56 0.56
N PRO A 37 10.21 -12.88 0.98
CA PRO A 37 9.32 -11.86 1.52
C PRO A 37 9.89 -11.24 2.79
N VAL A 38 9.55 -9.98 3.01
CA VAL A 38 9.94 -9.26 4.23
C VAL A 38 8.67 -9.10 5.07
N PRO A 39 8.49 -9.91 6.11
CA PRO A 39 7.24 -9.90 6.87
C PRO A 39 7.20 -8.90 8.01
N VAL A 40 8.24 -8.13 8.21
CA VAL A 40 8.32 -7.17 9.31
C VAL A 40 8.68 -5.82 8.73
N GLY A 41 7.92 -4.80 9.14
CA GLY A 41 8.14 -3.45 8.67
C GLY A 41 6.83 -2.79 8.34
N TYR A 42 6.92 -1.66 7.65
CA TYR A 42 5.75 -0.84 7.35
C TYR A 42 5.86 -0.29 5.95
N ALA A 43 4.69 -0.07 5.34
CA ALA A 43 4.62 0.70 4.10
C ALA A 43 3.86 1.97 4.42
N ARG A 44 4.39 3.09 3.97
CA ARG A 44 3.76 4.41 4.13
C ARG A 44 3.36 4.95 2.79
N LEU A 45 2.21 5.60 2.76
CA LEU A 45 1.73 6.25 1.56
C LEU A 45 1.92 7.75 1.74
N LEU A 46 2.64 8.36 0.82
CA LEU A 46 2.89 9.80 0.83
C LEU A 46 2.26 10.40 -0.42
N ASN A 47 1.70 11.58 -0.27
CA ASN A 47 1.08 12.20 -1.42
C ASN A 47 2.13 12.88 -2.31
N ASP A 48 1.67 13.55 -3.35
CA ASP A 48 2.50 14.18 -4.32
C ASP A 48 3.43 15.23 -3.69
N GLY A 49 3.00 15.86 -2.62
CA GLY A 49 3.84 16.83 -1.91
C GLY A 49 4.75 16.21 -0.86
N GLY A 50 4.78 14.89 -0.78
CA GLY A 50 5.62 14.22 0.20
C GLY A 50 5.02 14.13 1.58
N GLU A 51 3.75 14.42 1.73
CA GLU A 51 3.12 14.40 3.04
C GLU A 51 2.59 13.02 3.37
N PHE A 52 2.70 12.64 4.62
CA PHE A 52 2.23 11.35 5.11
C PHE A 52 0.71 11.28 5.05
N VAL A 53 0.19 10.19 4.51
CA VAL A 53 -1.24 9.98 4.41
C VAL A 53 -1.68 8.74 5.18
N ALA A 54 -0.95 7.64 5.04
CA ALA A 54 -1.35 6.39 5.66
C ALA A 54 -0.15 5.48 5.88
N GLU A 55 -0.31 4.50 6.76
CA GLU A 55 0.73 3.54 7.02
C GLU A 55 0.09 2.20 7.37
N VAL A 56 0.62 1.12 6.85
CA VAL A 56 0.17 -0.22 7.17
C VAL A 56 1.37 -1.10 7.49
N PRO A 57 1.21 -2.07 8.40
CA PRO A 57 2.29 -3.03 8.61
C PRO A 57 2.35 -4.00 7.43
N LEU A 58 3.52 -4.53 7.16
CA LEU A 58 3.67 -5.53 6.12
C LEU A 58 3.06 -6.83 6.59
N GLY A 59 2.43 -7.55 5.66
CA GLY A 59 1.89 -8.86 5.96
C GLY A 59 2.97 -9.92 5.96
N GLU A 60 2.60 -11.16 6.24
CA GLU A 60 3.55 -12.25 6.32
C GLU A 60 4.27 -12.48 5.02
N ASP A 61 3.63 -12.15 3.92
CA ASP A 61 4.23 -12.29 2.60
C ASP A 61 4.92 -11.02 2.14
N GLY A 62 5.09 -10.04 3.03
CA GLY A 62 5.64 -8.75 2.68
C GLY A 62 4.62 -7.84 1.99
N GLY A 63 3.36 -8.23 2.00
CA GLY A 63 2.35 -7.51 1.24
C GLY A 63 1.84 -6.26 1.90
N PHE A 64 1.37 -5.34 1.09
CA PHE A 64 0.71 -4.13 1.58
C PHE A 64 -0.33 -3.69 0.56
N ARG A 65 -1.29 -2.88 1.01
CA ARG A 65 -2.34 -2.39 0.15
C ARG A 65 -2.89 -1.08 0.68
N PHE A 66 -3.11 -0.14 -0.23
CA PHE A 66 -3.70 1.15 0.10
C PHE A 66 -4.85 1.43 -0.86
N PHE A 67 -5.84 2.17 -0.36
CA PHE A 67 -6.83 2.78 -1.20
C PHE A 67 -6.47 4.26 -1.30
N ALA A 68 -6.40 4.78 -2.50
CA ALA A 68 -5.93 6.12 -2.71
C ALA A 68 -6.83 6.87 -3.66
N ALA A 69 -6.69 8.17 -3.69
CA ALA A 69 -7.30 8.95 -4.73
C ALA A 69 -6.43 8.84 -5.98
N ARG A 70 -7.01 9.17 -7.11
CA ARG A 70 -6.28 9.21 -8.35
C ARG A 70 -5.14 10.21 -8.23
N GLY A 71 -3.99 9.86 -8.73
CA GLY A 71 -2.85 10.77 -8.74
C GLY A 71 -1.54 10.04 -8.56
N THR A 72 -0.51 10.81 -8.28
CA THR A 72 0.84 10.29 -8.09
C THR A 72 1.14 10.19 -6.61
N TRP A 73 1.69 9.06 -6.21
CA TRP A 73 1.95 8.75 -4.82
C TRP A 73 3.34 8.19 -4.66
N THR A 74 3.87 8.28 -3.44
CA THR A 74 5.12 7.60 -3.09
C THR A 74 4.80 6.56 -2.04
N VAL A 75 5.26 5.35 -2.25
CA VAL A 75 5.20 4.30 -1.24
C VAL A 75 6.58 4.21 -0.62
N ARG A 76 6.65 4.45 0.68
CA ARG A 76 7.93 4.34 1.41
C ARG A 76 7.87 3.10 2.27
N VAL A 77 8.79 2.19 2.03
CA VAL A 77 8.88 0.98 2.81
C VAL A 77 9.96 1.14 3.85
N LEU A 78 9.61 0.83 5.09
CA LEU A 78 10.56 0.83 6.21
C LEU A 78 10.76 -0.61 6.63
N ALA A 79 11.96 -1.12 6.44
CA ALA A 79 12.29 -2.51 6.71
C ALA A 79 13.32 -2.62 7.83
N PRO A 80 13.48 -3.80 8.43
CA PRO A 80 14.45 -3.97 9.50
C PRO A 80 15.87 -3.63 9.05
N GLY A 81 16.66 -3.14 9.98
CA GLY A 81 18.02 -2.75 9.68
C GLY A 81 18.13 -1.30 9.27
N GLY A 82 17.07 -0.51 9.49
CA GLY A 82 17.13 0.90 9.14
C GLY A 82 16.98 1.15 7.66
N VAL A 83 16.45 0.21 6.92
CA VAL A 83 16.32 0.33 5.47
C VAL A 83 15.04 1.09 5.14
N SER A 84 15.15 2.04 4.21
CA SER A 84 14.02 2.81 3.74
C SER A 84 14.12 2.92 2.22
N THR A 85 13.05 2.55 1.53
CA THR A 85 13.03 2.56 0.07
C THR A 85 11.74 3.20 -0.41
N ASP A 86 11.85 4.10 -1.36
CA ASP A 86 10.71 4.81 -1.92
C ASP A 86 10.45 4.37 -3.35
N GLU A 87 9.17 4.19 -3.67
CA GLU A 87 8.74 3.92 -5.03
C GLU A 87 7.64 4.90 -5.41
N THR A 88 7.74 5.49 -6.57
CA THR A 88 6.73 6.40 -7.06
C THR A 88 5.74 5.63 -7.92
N VAL A 89 4.47 5.81 -7.66
CA VAL A 89 3.43 5.07 -8.38
C VAL A 89 2.31 6.01 -8.78
N SER A 90 1.60 5.62 -9.82
CA SER A 90 0.41 6.34 -10.25
C SER A 90 -0.81 5.51 -9.92
N ALA A 91 -1.81 6.13 -9.35
CA ALA A 91 -3.06 5.46 -9.03
C ALA A 91 -4.18 6.03 -9.88
N ASP A 92 -5.09 5.18 -10.29
CA ASP A 92 -6.24 5.62 -11.05
C ASP A 92 -7.46 4.84 -10.60
N TYR A 93 -8.61 5.48 -10.69
CA TYR A 93 -9.85 4.87 -10.24
C TYR A 93 -10.17 3.63 -11.06
N GLY A 94 -10.65 2.62 -10.37
CA GLY A 94 -11.00 1.38 -11.03
C GLY A 94 -9.82 0.49 -11.37
N HIS A 95 -8.63 0.89 -10.98
CA HIS A 95 -7.42 0.13 -11.31
C HIS A 95 -6.66 -0.27 -10.07
N ARG A 96 -5.92 -1.35 -10.20
CA ARG A 96 -5.06 -1.86 -9.15
C ARG A 96 -3.63 -1.71 -9.64
N THR A 97 -2.86 -0.87 -8.98
CA THR A 97 -1.47 -0.63 -9.34
C THR A 97 -0.60 -1.55 -8.49
N ALA A 98 0.20 -2.38 -9.14
CA ALA A 98 1.08 -3.31 -8.44
C ALA A 98 2.47 -2.72 -8.31
N VAL A 99 3.06 -2.86 -7.13
CA VAL A 99 4.38 -2.31 -6.84
C VAL A 99 5.22 -3.40 -6.20
N GLU A 100 6.39 -3.66 -6.75
CA GLU A 100 7.32 -4.61 -6.15
C GLU A 100 8.49 -3.82 -5.58
N VAL A 101 8.75 -3.99 -4.31
CA VAL A 101 9.81 -3.24 -3.64
C VAL A 101 10.87 -4.22 -3.16
N THR A 102 12.10 -3.98 -3.57
CA THR A 102 13.23 -4.80 -3.15
C THR A 102 14.07 -3.98 -2.18
N VAL A 103 14.36 -4.54 -1.05
CA VAL A 103 15.16 -3.86 -0.02
C VAL A 103 16.43 -4.60 0.31
#